data_f610aeca1f962d4b07c5865f42a52a9b
#
_entry.id   f610aeca1f962d4b07c5865f42a52a9b
#
_cell.length_a   1.000
_cell.length_b   1.000
_cell.length_c   1.000
_cell.angle_alpha   90.00
_cell.angle_beta   90.00
_cell.angle_gamma   90.00
#
_symmetry.space_group_name_H-M   'P 1'
#
loop_
_entity.id
_entity.type
_entity.pdbx_description
1 polymer ?
#
loop_
_entity_poly.entity_id
_entity_poly.type
_entity_poly.pdbx_seq_one_letter_code
_entity_poly.pdbx_strand_id
1 'polypeptide(L)'
;CISTQVGCPIGCAFCATGNSGFQRNLEAYEMIGQVLGSERELQRRLKSNENGLITNVVYMGMGEPMLNYDQVIQSIYTLNDPKGINIGQRHITISTSGDVKGINRLARENLQVTLAISLHACNNELRNTLIPLNRKYPLEELIPSIQEYIRLTNRRVTFEYLLLDGINNSREDANMLI
;
A
#
# COMPACT_ATOMS: atom_id res chain seq x y z
N CYS A 1 2.66 -0.67 -10.55
CA CYS A 1 2.42 -1.38 -9.30
C CYS A 1 3.60 -2.28 -8.99
N ILE A 2 4.11 -2.24 -7.75
CA ILE A 2 5.26 -3.05 -7.32
C ILE A 2 4.92 -3.85 -6.06
N SER A 3 5.60 -4.97 -5.90
CA SER A 3 5.51 -5.88 -4.76
C SER A 3 6.54 -5.53 -3.70
N THR A 4 6.24 -5.83 -2.43
CA THR A 4 7.14 -5.63 -1.28
C THR A 4 7.59 -6.93 -0.63
N GLN A 5 6.91 -8.04 -0.95
CA GLN A 5 7.19 -9.36 -0.41
C GLN A 5 6.99 -10.42 -1.49
N VAL A 6 7.56 -11.59 -1.31
CA VAL A 6 7.17 -12.81 -2.03
C VAL A 6 6.08 -13.48 -1.21
N GLY A 7 4.84 -13.42 -1.72
CA GLY A 7 3.66 -13.76 -0.95
C GLY A 7 3.21 -12.66 0.02
N CYS A 8 2.31 -12.96 0.97
CA CYS A 8 1.82 -12.03 1.96
C CYS A 8 1.39 -12.76 3.24
N PRO A 9 1.83 -12.32 4.43
CA PRO A 9 1.49 -12.99 5.68
C PRO A 9 0.10 -12.62 6.23
N ILE A 10 -0.60 -11.64 5.64
CA ILE A 10 -1.89 -11.16 6.14
C ILE A 10 -3.01 -12.16 5.90
N GLY A 11 -3.05 -12.79 4.70
CA GLY A 11 -4.05 -13.81 4.38
C GLY A 11 -5.46 -13.26 4.17
N CYS A 12 -5.60 -12.07 3.54
CA CYS A 12 -6.92 -11.51 3.22
C CYS A 12 -7.73 -12.49 2.37
N ALA A 13 -9.02 -12.71 2.72
CA ALA A 13 -9.86 -13.74 2.12
C ALA A 13 -10.10 -13.56 0.61
N PHE A 14 -10.07 -12.33 0.12
CA PHE A 14 -10.28 -11.98 -1.29
C PHE A 14 -8.97 -11.91 -2.10
N CYS A 15 -7.81 -12.13 -1.48
CA CYS A 15 -6.51 -11.86 -2.10
C CYS A 15 -5.82 -13.18 -2.52
N ALA A 16 -5.58 -13.33 -3.83
CA ALA A 16 -4.85 -14.49 -4.35
C ALA A 16 -3.44 -14.64 -3.75
N THR A 17 -2.74 -13.51 -3.52
CA THR A 17 -1.41 -13.51 -2.88
C THR A 17 -1.47 -13.99 -1.43
N GLY A 18 -2.52 -13.59 -0.67
CA GLY A 18 -2.72 -14.05 0.69
C GLY A 18 -2.89 -15.58 0.79
N ASN A 19 -3.57 -16.17 -0.19
CA ASN A 19 -3.78 -17.62 -0.28
C ASN A 19 -2.50 -18.40 -0.63
N SER A 20 -1.51 -17.74 -1.27
CA SER A 20 -0.23 -18.35 -1.62
C SER A 20 0.77 -18.40 -0.46
N GLY A 21 0.44 -17.77 0.66
CA GLY A 21 1.30 -17.66 1.85
C GLY A 21 2.45 -16.68 1.69
N PHE A 22 3.26 -16.59 2.75
CA PHE A 22 4.43 -15.71 2.83
C PHE A 22 5.72 -16.53 2.72
N GLN A 23 6.66 -16.04 1.93
CA GLN A 23 7.99 -16.65 1.81
C GLN A 23 9.08 -15.75 2.39
N ARG A 24 9.20 -14.50 1.91
CA ARG A 24 10.19 -13.53 2.38
C ARG A 24 9.84 -12.09 2.05
N ASN A 25 10.49 -11.18 2.72
CA ASN A 25 10.53 -9.77 2.33
C ASN A 25 11.39 -9.58 1.07
N LEU A 26 11.03 -8.58 0.26
CA LEU A 26 11.90 -8.07 -0.81
C LEU A 26 12.84 -7.02 -0.23
N GLU A 27 14.07 -7.00 -0.74
CA GLU A 27 15.02 -5.94 -0.48
C GLU A 27 14.69 -4.68 -1.29
N ALA A 28 15.16 -3.52 -0.84
CA ALA A 28 14.90 -2.25 -1.52
C ALA A 28 15.32 -2.28 -3.01
N TYR A 29 16.46 -2.88 -3.32
CA TYR A 29 16.94 -2.99 -4.69
C TYR A 29 16.04 -3.87 -5.58
N GLU A 30 15.35 -4.86 -5.02
CA GLU A 30 14.40 -5.69 -5.77
C GLU A 30 13.13 -4.88 -6.12
N MET A 31 12.67 -4.01 -5.21
CA MET A 31 11.55 -3.10 -5.48
C MET A 31 11.92 -2.08 -6.56
N ILE A 32 13.11 -1.50 -6.49
CA ILE A 32 13.65 -0.60 -7.52
C ILE A 32 13.80 -1.33 -8.83
N GLY A 33 14.28 -2.58 -8.80
CA GLY A 33 14.42 -3.44 -9.98
C GLY A 33 13.11 -3.66 -10.72
N GLN A 34 11.96 -3.76 -10.02
CA GLN A 34 10.64 -3.85 -10.65
C GLN A 34 10.30 -2.57 -11.44
N VAL A 35 10.62 -1.39 -10.90
CA VAL A 35 10.39 -0.11 -11.60
C VAL A 35 11.28 -0.01 -12.83
N LEU A 36 12.59 -0.25 -12.69
CA LEU A 36 13.54 -0.18 -13.79
C LEU A 36 13.24 -1.22 -14.88
N GLY A 37 12.85 -2.43 -14.51
CA GLY A 37 12.43 -3.46 -15.45
C GLY A 37 11.20 -3.06 -16.24
N SER A 38 10.21 -2.45 -15.56
CA SER A 38 8.99 -1.94 -16.20
C SER A 38 9.30 -0.77 -17.15
N GLU A 39 10.20 0.15 -16.74
CA GLU A 39 10.65 1.27 -17.57
C GLU A 39 11.29 0.77 -18.87
N ARG A 40 12.23 -0.19 -18.78
CA ARG A 40 12.89 -0.80 -19.93
C ARG A 40 11.90 -1.48 -20.87
N GLU A 41 10.91 -2.18 -20.31
CA GLU A 41 9.89 -2.85 -21.13
C GLU A 41 8.99 -1.83 -21.84
N LEU A 42 8.62 -0.71 -21.19
CA LEU A 42 7.91 0.38 -21.83
C LEU A 42 8.73 1.01 -22.97
N GLN A 43 10.01 1.33 -22.73
CA GLN A 43 10.90 1.83 -23.76
C GLN A 43 10.95 0.91 -24.98
N ARG A 44 11.09 -0.40 -24.74
CA ARG A 44 11.11 -1.42 -25.81
C ARG A 44 9.81 -1.44 -26.60
N ARG A 45 8.65 -1.41 -25.91
CA ARG A 45 7.32 -1.45 -26.58
C ARG A 45 7.03 -0.18 -27.37
N LEU A 46 7.37 0.97 -26.80
CA LEU A 46 7.13 2.28 -27.44
C LEU A 46 8.20 2.67 -28.44
N LYS A 47 9.28 1.86 -28.56
CA LYS A 47 10.47 2.20 -29.36
C LYS A 47 11.04 3.57 -29.03
N SER A 48 11.01 3.93 -27.74
CA SER A 48 11.48 5.21 -27.23
C SER A 48 12.77 5.02 -26.43
N ASN A 49 13.68 5.98 -26.54
CA ASN A 49 14.86 6.09 -25.67
C ASN A 49 14.67 7.10 -24.53
N GLU A 50 13.47 7.61 -24.35
CA GLU A 50 13.17 8.54 -23.26
C GLU A 50 13.19 7.83 -21.90
N ASN A 51 13.67 8.54 -20.89
CA ASN A 51 13.60 8.14 -19.49
C ASN A 51 12.37 8.79 -18.82
N GLY A 52 11.91 8.20 -17.71
CA GLY A 52 10.81 8.76 -16.93
C GLY A 52 9.43 8.47 -17.50
N LEU A 53 9.29 7.41 -18.27
CA LEU A 53 7.99 6.91 -18.76
C LEU A 53 7.09 6.46 -17.60
N ILE A 54 7.71 5.97 -16.51
CA ILE A 54 6.99 5.66 -15.26
C ILE A 54 6.91 6.92 -14.42
N THR A 55 5.74 7.48 -14.31
CA THR A 55 5.48 8.72 -13.56
C THR A 55 4.97 8.47 -12.13
N ASN A 56 4.35 7.32 -11.88
CA ASN A 56 3.74 6.99 -10.60
C ASN A 56 4.10 5.56 -10.18
N VAL A 57 4.31 5.38 -8.88
CA VAL A 57 4.55 4.07 -8.28
C VAL A 57 3.55 3.81 -7.16
N VAL A 58 2.93 2.63 -7.16
CA VAL A 58 2.05 2.19 -6.09
C VAL A 58 2.56 0.88 -5.50
N TYR A 59 2.72 0.82 -4.18
CA TYR A 59 3.05 -0.38 -3.42
C TYR A 59 1.74 -1.14 -3.13
N MET A 60 1.18 -1.74 -4.18
CA MET A 60 -0.11 -2.45 -4.19
C MET A 60 0.01 -3.83 -4.86
N GLY A 61 1.23 -4.32 -5.04
CA GLY A 61 1.50 -5.66 -5.54
C GLY A 61 1.41 -6.70 -4.43
N MET A 62 2.28 -7.72 -4.46
CA MET A 62 2.32 -8.73 -3.41
C MET A 62 2.96 -8.17 -2.12
N GLY A 63 2.34 -8.50 -0.99
CA GLY A 63 2.87 -8.19 0.34
C GLY A 63 2.17 -7.04 1.05
N GLU A 64 2.42 -6.95 2.36
CA GLU A 64 2.02 -5.83 3.20
C GLU A 64 3.23 -4.90 3.38
N PRO A 65 3.22 -3.68 2.81
CA PRO A 65 4.37 -2.78 2.87
C PRO A 65 4.82 -2.44 4.29
N MET A 66 3.88 -2.31 5.23
CA MET A 66 4.20 -1.97 6.61
C MET A 66 4.92 -3.09 7.37
N LEU A 67 4.82 -4.34 6.91
CA LEU A 67 5.58 -5.47 7.46
C LEU A 67 6.99 -5.62 6.84
N ASN A 68 7.29 -4.84 5.80
CA ASN A 68 8.63 -4.71 5.22
C ASN A 68 9.09 -3.25 5.22
N TYR A 69 8.77 -2.54 6.29
CA TYR A 69 8.80 -1.10 6.41
C TYR A 69 10.14 -0.47 6.00
N ASP A 70 11.25 -0.96 6.59
CA ASP A 70 12.56 -0.32 6.40
C ASP A 70 13.03 -0.41 4.94
N GLN A 71 12.79 -1.55 4.27
CA GLN A 71 13.13 -1.74 2.86
C GLN A 71 12.21 -0.90 1.93
N VAL A 72 10.93 -0.77 2.29
CA VAL A 72 9.99 0.09 1.56
C VAL A 72 10.43 1.55 1.64
N ILE A 73 10.74 2.05 2.83
CA ILE A 73 11.19 3.44 3.02
C ILE A 73 12.51 3.70 2.28
N GLN A 74 13.46 2.78 2.37
CA GLN A 74 14.73 2.88 1.63
C GLN A 74 14.49 2.92 0.12
N SER A 75 13.58 2.10 -0.41
CA SER A 75 13.25 2.11 -1.84
C SER A 75 12.59 3.43 -2.26
N ILE A 76 11.74 4.03 -1.43
CA ILE A 76 11.11 5.33 -1.68
C ILE A 76 12.16 6.44 -1.77
N TYR A 77 13.11 6.50 -0.85
CA TYR A 77 14.19 7.48 -0.92
C TYR A 77 15.02 7.34 -2.19
N THR A 78 15.32 6.10 -2.60
CA THR A 78 16.07 5.85 -3.84
C THR A 78 15.26 6.20 -5.10
N LEU A 79 13.97 5.89 -5.14
CA LEU A 79 13.09 6.25 -6.26
C LEU A 79 12.91 7.77 -6.39
N ASN A 80 12.97 8.48 -5.28
CA ASN A 80 12.82 9.94 -5.24
C ASN A 80 14.14 10.70 -5.42
N ASP A 81 15.30 10.04 -5.41
CA ASP A 81 16.60 10.71 -5.54
C ASP A 81 16.66 11.51 -6.86
N PRO A 82 16.90 12.84 -6.81
CA PRO A 82 16.99 13.69 -8.00
C PRO A 82 18.17 13.34 -8.91
N LYS A 83 19.18 12.63 -8.39
CA LYS A 83 20.32 12.11 -9.17
C LYS A 83 20.05 10.74 -9.77
N GLY A 84 18.92 10.13 -9.45
CA GLY A 84 18.51 8.79 -9.89
C GLY A 84 17.25 8.81 -10.73
N ILE A 85 16.23 8.04 -10.33
CA ILE A 85 14.96 7.86 -11.05
C ILE A 85 14.09 9.12 -10.96
N ASN A 86 14.19 9.88 -9.86
CA ASN A 86 13.54 11.16 -9.64
C ASN A 86 12.01 11.14 -9.70
N ILE A 87 11.38 10.10 -9.17
CA ILE A 87 9.91 10.04 -9.01
C ILE A 87 9.53 10.90 -7.80
N GLY A 88 8.74 11.94 -8.02
CA GLY A 88 8.30 12.82 -6.93
C GLY A 88 7.51 12.05 -5.87
N GLN A 89 7.74 12.34 -4.58
CA GLN A 89 7.11 11.62 -3.47
C GLN A 89 5.58 11.58 -3.56
N ARG A 90 4.95 12.64 -4.08
CA ARG A 90 3.48 12.73 -4.27
C ARG A 90 2.94 11.78 -5.34
N HIS A 91 3.82 11.22 -6.16
CA HIS A 91 3.51 10.21 -7.16
C HIS A 91 3.78 8.78 -6.66
N ILE A 92 4.08 8.64 -5.36
CA ILE A 92 4.30 7.36 -4.71
C ILE A 92 3.16 7.13 -3.72
N THR A 93 2.50 5.98 -3.84
CA THR A 93 1.42 5.55 -2.94
C THR A 93 1.83 4.28 -2.19
N ILE A 94 1.67 4.28 -0.88
CA ILE A 94 1.79 3.09 -0.04
C ILE A 94 0.37 2.65 0.33
N SER A 95 0.01 1.42 0.01
CA SER A 95 -1.25 0.81 0.45
C SER A 95 -0.98 -0.15 1.60
N THR A 96 -1.84 -0.15 2.61
CA THR A 96 -1.74 -1.06 3.76
C THR A 96 -3.11 -1.62 4.14
N SER A 97 -3.11 -2.84 4.62
CA SER A 97 -4.29 -3.47 5.24
C SER A 97 -4.62 -2.92 6.63
N GLY A 98 -3.81 -1.97 7.14
CA GLY A 98 -4.06 -1.28 8.40
C GLY A 98 -3.12 -1.68 9.54
N ASP A 99 -1.82 -1.89 9.27
CA ASP A 99 -0.83 -2.03 10.34
C ASP A 99 -0.61 -0.69 11.05
N VAL A 100 -1.23 -0.52 12.21
CA VAL A 100 -1.22 0.72 13.01
C VAL A 100 0.20 1.14 13.37
N LYS A 101 1.09 0.20 13.66
CA LYS A 101 2.49 0.51 13.99
C LYS A 101 3.21 1.13 12.80
N GLY A 102 3.02 0.57 11.61
CA GLY A 102 3.61 1.09 10.37
C GLY A 102 3.06 2.46 10.01
N ILE A 103 1.73 2.66 10.15
CA ILE A 103 1.08 3.96 9.90
C ILE A 103 1.67 5.04 10.85
N ASN A 104 1.80 4.73 12.14
CA ASN A 104 2.36 5.65 13.13
C ASN A 104 3.85 5.95 12.90
N ARG A 105 4.62 5.00 12.36
CA ARG A 105 6.01 5.25 11.92
C ARG A 105 6.02 6.17 10.72
N LEU A 106 5.21 5.88 9.68
CA LEU A 106 5.14 6.66 8.45
C LEU A 106 4.74 8.12 8.71
N ALA A 107 3.87 8.37 9.69
CA ALA A 107 3.47 9.71 10.09
C ALA A 107 4.65 10.60 10.55
N ARG A 108 5.79 10.00 10.93
CA ARG A 108 7.00 10.68 11.44
C ARG A 108 8.16 10.72 10.44
N GLU A 109 8.02 10.10 9.29
CA GLU A 109 9.09 10.01 8.27
C GLU A 109 9.28 11.30 7.47
N ASN A 110 8.41 12.31 7.66
CA ASN A 110 8.43 13.55 6.87
C ASN A 110 8.39 13.31 5.35
N LEU A 111 7.74 12.23 4.91
CA LEU A 111 7.53 11.90 3.50
C LEU A 111 6.22 12.49 2.98
N GLN A 112 6.21 12.88 1.70
CA GLN A 112 5.04 13.42 1.02
C GLN A 112 4.27 12.37 0.20
N VAL A 113 4.42 11.09 0.55
CA VAL A 113 3.73 9.99 -0.12
C VAL A 113 2.23 9.99 0.16
N THR A 114 1.46 9.35 -0.71
CA THR A 114 0.04 9.09 -0.47
C THR A 114 -0.11 7.80 0.32
N LEU A 115 -0.92 7.83 1.37
CA LEU A 115 -1.30 6.63 2.12
C LEU A 115 -2.68 6.17 1.66
N ALA A 116 -2.79 4.89 1.28
CA ALA A 116 -4.04 4.22 0.97
C ALA A 116 -4.31 3.12 2.02
N ILE A 117 -5.54 3.04 2.48
CA ILE A 117 -5.98 2.05 3.47
C ILE A 117 -6.98 1.10 2.84
N SER A 118 -6.65 -0.17 2.81
CA SER A 118 -7.57 -1.24 2.43
C SER A 118 -8.61 -1.43 3.54
N LEU A 119 -9.74 -0.72 3.43
CA LEU A 119 -10.81 -0.73 4.44
C LEU A 119 -11.72 -1.95 4.28
N HIS A 120 -12.39 -2.07 3.15
CA HIS A 120 -13.22 -3.17 2.63
C HIS A 120 -14.41 -3.59 3.51
N ALA A 121 -14.54 -3.06 4.74
CA ALA A 121 -15.70 -3.24 5.61
C ALA A 121 -15.81 -2.07 6.60
N CYS A 122 -17.04 -1.77 7.03
CA CYS A 122 -17.34 -0.68 7.95
C CYS A 122 -17.54 -1.14 9.41
N ASN A 123 -17.44 -2.44 9.67
CA ASN A 123 -17.52 -3.02 11.01
C ASN A 123 -16.44 -4.09 11.21
N ASN A 124 -16.10 -4.34 12.47
CA ASN A 124 -15.04 -5.29 12.82
C ASN A 124 -15.41 -6.75 12.52
N GLU A 125 -16.69 -7.11 12.62
CA GLU A 125 -17.14 -8.48 12.40
C GLU A 125 -16.81 -8.90 10.97
N LEU A 126 -17.28 -8.15 9.99
CA LEU A 126 -17.01 -8.41 8.58
C LEU A 126 -15.51 -8.20 8.26
N ARG A 127 -14.90 -7.14 8.78
CA ARG A 127 -13.50 -6.85 8.51
C ARG A 127 -12.56 -7.96 9.03
N ASN A 128 -12.88 -8.58 10.17
CA ASN A 128 -12.13 -9.73 10.71
C ASN A 128 -12.16 -10.95 9.79
N THR A 129 -13.22 -11.12 9.01
CA THR A 129 -13.34 -12.23 8.04
C THR A 129 -12.59 -11.91 6.76
N LEU A 130 -12.60 -10.67 6.31
CA LEU A 130 -11.96 -10.23 5.06
C LEU A 130 -10.47 -9.96 5.23
N ILE A 131 -10.07 -9.34 6.35
CA ILE A 131 -8.70 -8.89 6.63
C ILE A 131 -8.31 -9.37 8.04
N PRO A 132 -7.63 -10.51 8.17
CA PRO A 132 -7.28 -11.08 9.49
C PRO A 132 -6.47 -10.14 10.39
N LEU A 133 -5.72 -9.19 9.81
CA LEU A 133 -4.97 -8.17 10.56
C LEU A 133 -5.88 -7.29 11.44
N ASN A 134 -7.17 -7.16 11.11
CA ASN A 134 -8.14 -6.39 11.89
C ASN A 134 -8.33 -6.94 13.31
N ARG A 135 -8.10 -8.22 13.53
CA ARG A 135 -8.16 -8.81 14.88
C ARG A 135 -7.08 -8.23 15.81
N LYS A 136 -5.95 -7.82 15.23
CA LYS A 136 -4.85 -7.19 15.96
C LYS A 136 -5.02 -5.68 16.06
N TYR A 137 -5.55 -5.06 15.03
CA TYR A 137 -5.77 -3.62 14.93
C TYR A 137 -7.21 -3.36 14.45
N PRO A 138 -8.18 -3.40 15.39
CA PRO A 138 -9.58 -3.15 15.07
C PRO A 138 -9.80 -1.70 14.63
N LEU A 139 -10.98 -1.41 14.07
CA LEU A 139 -11.30 -0.08 13.54
C LEU A 139 -11.13 1.03 14.60
N GLU A 140 -11.39 0.74 15.87
CA GLU A 140 -11.22 1.66 17.00
C GLU A 140 -9.77 2.06 17.24
N GLU A 141 -8.79 1.28 16.77
CA GLU A 141 -7.37 1.62 16.79
C GLU A 141 -6.91 2.18 15.44
N LEU A 142 -7.40 1.62 14.35
CA LEU A 142 -7.01 2.00 13.01
C LEU A 142 -7.45 3.43 12.67
N ILE A 143 -8.72 3.78 12.92
CA ILE A 143 -9.25 5.10 12.55
C ILE A 143 -8.54 6.24 13.31
N PRO A 144 -8.33 6.17 14.64
CA PRO A 144 -7.54 7.19 15.34
C PRO A 144 -6.08 7.29 14.81
N SER A 145 -5.45 6.18 14.45
CA SER A 145 -4.10 6.18 13.86
C SER A 145 -4.06 6.93 12.52
N ILE A 146 -5.09 6.74 11.68
CA ILE A 146 -5.23 7.45 10.40
C ILE A 146 -5.47 8.96 10.66
N GLN A 147 -6.30 9.32 11.61
CA GLN A 147 -6.55 10.71 11.98
C GLN A 147 -5.26 11.39 12.46
N GLU A 148 -4.48 10.69 13.28
CA GLU A 148 -3.19 11.20 13.74
C GLU A 148 -2.18 11.33 12.58
N TYR A 149 -2.14 10.38 11.65
CA TYR A 149 -1.34 10.49 10.41
C TYR A 149 -1.72 11.76 9.64
N ILE A 150 -3.02 12.01 9.42
CA ILE A 150 -3.51 13.20 8.71
C ILE A 150 -3.10 14.47 9.46
N ARG A 151 -3.24 14.48 10.79
CA ARG A 151 -2.90 15.63 11.65
C ARG A 151 -1.41 15.99 11.57
N LEU A 152 -0.52 14.96 11.60
CA LEU A 152 0.93 15.17 11.59
C LEU A 152 1.47 15.52 10.21
N THR A 153 0.94 14.92 9.16
CA THR A 153 1.48 15.05 7.80
C THR A 153 0.76 16.10 6.96
N ASN A 154 -0.44 16.52 7.37
CA ASN A 154 -1.36 17.34 6.58
C ASN A 154 -1.64 16.73 5.18
N ARG A 155 -1.63 15.38 5.08
CA ARG A 155 -1.84 14.65 3.84
C ARG A 155 -3.19 13.95 3.84
N ARG A 156 -3.81 13.87 2.66
CA ARG A 156 -5.02 13.05 2.48
C ARG A 156 -4.65 11.57 2.56
N VAL A 157 -5.58 10.80 3.11
CA VAL A 157 -5.59 9.35 3.07
C VAL A 157 -6.70 8.89 2.13
N THR A 158 -6.43 7.87 1.34
CA THR A 158 -7.43 7.23 0.47
C THR A 158 -7.88 5.94 1.12
N PHE A 159 -9.20 5.68 1.14
CA PHE A 159 -9.74 4.39 1.51
C PHE A 159 -10.07 3.60 0.25
N GLU A 160 -9.64 2.35 0.22
CA GLU A 160 -9.97 1.38 -0.81
C GLU A 160 -11.09 0.48 -0.29
N TYR A 161 -12.14 0.33 -1.07
CA TYR A 161 -13.30 -0.49 -0.73
C TYR A 161 -13.66 -1.39 -1.92
N LEU A 162 -13.28 -2.66 -1.83
CA LEU A 162 -13.63 -3.67 -2.81
C LEU A 162 -15.09 -4.08 -2.60
N LEU A 163 -15.94 -3.84 -3.58
CA LEU A 163 -17.34 -4.28 -3.54
C LEU A 163 -17.41 -5.78 -3.82
N LEU A 164 -17.87 -6.52 -2.84
CA LEU A 164 -18.07 -7.97 -2.89
C LEU A 164 -19.57 -8.25 -2.84
N ASP A 165 -20.10 -8.83 -3.91
CA ASP A 165 -21.54 -9.06 -4.06
C ASP A 165 -22.10 -9.95 -2.94
N GLY A 166 -23.20 -9.48 -2.32
CA GLY A 166 -23.84 -10.14 -1.19
C GLY A 166 -23.04 -10.17 0.11
N ILE A 167 -21.91 -9.47 0.20
CA ILE A 167 -21.04 -9.47 1.38
C ILE A 167 -20.94 -8.08 2.03
N ASN A 168 -20.55 -7.05 1.26
CA ASN A 168 -20.29 -5.71 1.76
C ASN A 168 -20.83 -4.59 0.84
N ASN A 169 -21.80 -4.91 0.01
CA ASN A 169 -22.37 -4.00 -0.98
C ASN A 169 -23.83 -3.64 -0.70
N SER A 170 -24.30 -3.84 0.54
CA SER A 170 -25.65 -3.46 0.94
C SER A 170 -25.78 -1.94 1.11
N ARG A 171 -27.02 -1.46 1.17
CA ARG A 171 -27.32 -0.05 1.48
C ARG A 171 -26.90 0.31 2.90
N GLU A 172 -26.97 -0.65 3.81
CA GLU A 172 -26.54 -0.52 5.20
C GLU A 172 -25.03 -0.32 5.27
N ASP A 173 -24.25 -1.09 4.50
CA ASP A 173 -22.79 -0.91 4.41
C ASP A 173 -22.43 0.49 3.87
N ALA A 174 -23.14 0.96 2.85
CA ALA A 174 -22.92 2.29 2.30
C ALA A 174 -23.25 3.40 3.32
N ASN A 175 -24.31 3.24 4.13
CA ASN A 175 -24.65 4.20 5.19
C ASN A 175 -23.65 4.21 6.33
N MET A 176 -23.02 3.06 6.64
CA MET A 176 -21.97 2.98 7.67
C MET A 176 -20.63 3.58 7.19
N LEU A 177 -20.44 3.73 5.89
CA LEU A 177 -19.21 4.27 5.31
C LEU A 177 -19.18 5.82 5.34
N ILE A 178 -20.32 6.47 5.51
CA ILE A 178 -20.50 7.93 5.55
C ILE A 178 -20.31 8.47 6.96
#